data_60cf0e1985a4bd80b1d816f80d7c8abe
#
_entry.id   60cf0e1985a4bd80b1d816f80d7c8abe
#
_cell.length_a   1.000
_cell.length_b   1.000
_cell.length_c   1.000
_cell.angle_alpha   90.00
_cell.angle_beta   90.00
_cell.angle_gamma   90.00
#
_symmetry.space_group_name_H-M   'P 1'
#
loop_
_entity.id
_entity.type
_entity.pdbx_description
1 polymer ?
#
loop_
_entity_poly.entity_id
_entity_poly.type
_entity_poly.pdbx_seq_one_letter_code
_entity_poly.pdbx_strand_id
1 'polypeptide(L)'
;MLFRKLWRTMGLYKAQFISMIVMIALGIGMFVGFNMEWVAIRDNTTAFFEETGYADYRIVAESGFTAAQRETVENLSGVDAAARYLSVSADVLEREGDCVALTVTDNAAVSGFLVMQGEAYDADSADGVWLSDKYAAANDFAIGDAITLQYKNIRLAGMVRGLIKSGEHMICVRDESQLMPDFSTYGFAYISPEMYEKALGFAYYPQIHVRSGLEKKAFTEAVDEALGNTPLVLTKDESTAYAGCSGETEEGQTMGAVLPVLFLLIAVLTMVTTMHRLAAKEKTQIGTLKALGFKDRRIL
;
A
#
# COMPACT_ATOMS: atom_id res chain seq x y z
N MET A 1 -26.73 50.14 -13.59
CA MET A 1 -27.96 49.51 -14.17
C MET A 1 -27.70 48.12 -14.71
N LEU A 2 -26.66 47.88 -15.49
CA LEU A 2 -26.36 46.58 -16.10
C LEU A 2 -26.07 45.46 -15.06
N PHE A 3 -25.37 45.76 -13.98
CA PHE A 3 -25.07 44.80 -12.90
C PHE A 3 -26.36 44.29 -12.19
N ARG A 4 -27.35 45.17 -12.01
CA ARG A 4 -28.66 44.80 -11.45
C ARG A 4 -29.46 43.93 -12.44
N LYS A 5 -29.29 44.16 -13.74
CA LYS A 5 -29.87 43.31 -14.80
C LYS A 5 -29.22 41.93 -14.80
N LEU A 6 -27.89 41.86 -14.68
CA LEU A 6 -27.15 40.61 -14.62
C LEU A 6 -27.68 39.70 -13.49
N TRP A 7 -27.76 40.23 -12.26
CA TRP A 7 -28.32 39.47 -11.13
C TRP A 7 -29.74 39.00 -11.34
N ARG A 8 -30.59 39.81 -11.99
CA ARG A 8 -31.96 39.43 -12.30
C ARG A 8 -32.01 38.35 -13.38
N THR A 9 -31.15 38.41 -14.39
CA THR A 9 -31.00 37.39 -15.42
C THR A 9 -30.49 36.07 -14.83
N MET A 10 -29.49 36.12 -13.96
CA MET A 10 -29.03 34.96 -13.22
C MET A 10 -30.15 34.31 -12.38
N GLY A 11 -31.02 35.13 -11.74
CA GLY A 11 -32.16 34.66 -10.99
C GLY A 11 -33.25 33.99 -11.87
N LEU A 12 -33.44 34.46 -13.09
CA LEU A 12 -34.37 33.86 -14.07
C LEU A 12 -33.86 32.50 -14.59
N TYR A 13 -32.53 32.35 -14.74
CA TYR A 13 -31.88 31.14 -15.25
C TYR A 13 -31.12 30.39 -14.15
N LYS A 14 -31.54 30.52 -12.90
CA LYS A 14 -30.85 29.97 -11.72
C LYS A 14 -30.49 28.48 -11.85
N ALA A 15 -31.38 27.66 -12.40
CA ALA A 15 -31.12 26.23 -12.58
C ALA A 15 -29.89 25.94 -13.47
N GLN A 16 -29.71 26.74 -14.54
CA GLN A 16 -28.58 26.60 -15.47
C GLN A 16 -27.27 27.06 -14.82
N PHE A 17 -27.29 28.21 -14.12
CA PHE A 17 -26.10 28.69 -13.38
C PHE A 17 -25.70 27.75 -12.23
N ILE A 18 -26.69 27.22 -11.48
CA ILE A 18 -26.43 26.22 -10.44
C ILE A 18 -25.80 24.96 -11.03
N SER A 19 -26.37 24.46 -12.16
CA SER A 19 -25.80 23.30 -12.84
C SER A 19 -24.33 23.51 -13.25
N MET A 20 -24.01 24.68 -13.80
CA MET A 20 -22.60 25.01 -14.16
C MET A 20 -21.69 25.07 -12.94
N ILE A 21 -22.13 25.70 -11.86
CA ILE A 21 -21.36 25.78 -10.61
C ILE A 21 -21.13 24.39 -10.04
N VAL A 22 -22.16 23.54 -10.01
CA VAL A 22 -22.07 22.16 -9.54
C VAL A 22 -21.08 21.35 -10.37
N MET A 23 -21.11 21.47 -11.71
CA MET A 23 -20.18 20.76 -12.59
C MET A 23 -18.73 21.19 -12.38
N ILE A 24 -18.48 22.48 -12.22
CA ILE A 24 -17.14 23.01 -11.94
C ILE A 24 -16.66 22.54 -10.55
N ALA A 25 -17.54 22.63 -9.54
CA ALA A 25 -17.25 22.20 -8.19
C ALA A 25 -16.92 20.68 -8.12
N LEU A 26 -17.67 19.85 -8.86
CA LEU A 26 -17.39 18.42 -9.00
C LEU A 26 -16.03 18.18 -9.65
N GLY A 27 -15.70 18.87 -10.75
CA GLY A 27 -14.40 18.72 -11.41
C GLY A 27 -13.23 19.09 -10.51
N ILE A 28 -13.34 20.20 -9.78
CA ILE A 28 -12.30 20.63 -8.81
C ILE A 28 -12.26 19.66 -7.63
N GLY A 29 -13.41 19.26 -7.09
CA GLY A 29 -13.49 18.32 -5.96
C GLY A 29 -12.85 16.96 -6.28
N MET A 30 -13.11 16.43 -7.48
CA MET A 30 -12.48 15.19 -7.94
C MET A 30 -10.96 15.35 -8.11
N PHE A 31 -10.51 16.47 -8.70
CA PHE A 31 -9.08 16.73 -8.84
C PHE A 31 -8.37 16.76 -7.47
N VAL A 32 -8.92 17.50 -6.53
CA VAL A 32 -8.33 17.60 -5.17
C VAL A 32 -8.42 16.25 -4.46
N GLY A 33 -9.59 15.59 -4.51
CA GLY A 33 -9.83 14.32 -3.83
C GLY A 33 -8.86 13.23 -4.27
N PHE A 34 -8.79 12.93 -5.57
CA PHE A 34 -7.89 11.91 -6.10
C PHE A 34 -6.40 12.23 -5.87
N ASN A 35 -6.02 13.54 -6.03
CA ASN A 35 -4.63 13.90 -5.77
C ASN A 35 -4.23 13.79 -4.29
N MET A 36 -5.13 14.10 -3.36
CA MET A 36 -4.87 13.88 -1.93
C MET A 36 -4.80 12.40 -1.59
N GLU A 37 -5.67 11.58 -2.18
CA GLU A 37 -5.74 10.14 -1.93
C GLU A 37 -4.44 9.43 -2.32
N TRP A 38 -4.02 9.51 -3.59
CA TRP A 38 -2.84 8.79 -4.05
C TRP A 38 -1.54 9.30 -3.39
N VAL A 39 -1.44 10.61 -3.09
CA VAL A 39 -0.29 11.16 -2.35
C VAL A 39 -0.27 10.60 -0.93
N ALA A 40 -1.42 10.56 -0.25
CA ALA A 40 -1.51 10.02 1.11
C ALA A 40 -1.18 8.52 1.15
N ILE A 41 -1.67 7.72 0.19
CA ILE A 41 -1.36 6.29 0.07
C ILE A 41 0.15 6.13 -0.12
N ARG A 42 0.74 6.80 -1.10
CA ARG A 42 2.17 6.72 -1.39
C ARG A 42 3.02 7.08 -0.17
N ASP A 43 2.76 8.22 0.44
CA ASP A 43 3.61 8.74 1.52
C ASP A 43 3.51 7.87 2.77
N ASN A 44 2.31 7.44 3.14
CA ASN A 44 2.10 6.54 4.29
C ASN A 44 2.69 5.14 4.04
N THR A 45 2.53 4.59 2.84
CA THR A 45 3.07 3.28 2.48
C THR A 45 4.59 3.31 2.45
N THR A 46 5.19 4.35 1.85
CA THR A 46 6.65 4.52 1.83
C THR A 46 7.21 4.63 3.24
N ALA A 47 6.63 5.48 4.08
CA ALA A 47 7.05 5.62 5.47
C ALA A 47 6.95 4.30 6.25
N PHE A 48 5.87 3.54 6.03
CA PHE A 48 5.67 2.26 6.69
C PHE A 48 6.68 1.19 6.22
N PHE A 49 7.00 1.14 4.93
CA PHE A 49 8.04 0.25 4.41
C PHE A 49 9.44 0.60 4.95
N GLU A 50 9.74 1.89 5.05
CA GLU A 50 11.00 2.34 5.67
C GLU A 50 11.07 1.96 7.16
N GLU A 51 10.00 2.20 7.91
CA GLU A 51 9.92 1.92 9.35
C GLU A 51 9.98 0.43 9.66
N THR A 52 9.41 -0.42 8.81
CA THR A 52 9.47 -1.89 8.94
C THR A 52 10.74 -2.52 8.31
N GLY A 53 11.62 -1.69 7.73
CA GLY A 53 12.84 -2.18 7.10
C GLY A 53 12.58 -3.06 5.89
N TYR A 54 11.61 -2.73 5.06
CA TYR A 54 11.24 -3.53 3.90
C TYR A 54 12.44 -3.82 3.00
N ALA A 55 12.64 -5.09 2.60
CA ALA A 55 13.79 -5.48 1.82
C ALA A 55 13.77 -4.93 0.40
N ASP A 56 14.88 -4.38 -0.08
CA ASP A 56 15.07 -3.97 -1.48
C ASP A 56 15.29 -5.17 -2.40
N TYR A 57 15.99 -6.21 -1.85
CA TYR A 57 16.29 -7.43 -2.57
C TYR A 57 15.94 -8.68 -1.75
N ARG A 58 15.55 -9.74 -2.45
CA ARG A 58 15.36 -11.10 -1.92
C ARG A 58 16.20 -12.06 -2.70
N ILE A 59 17.13 -12.71 -2.03
CA ILE A 59 17.98 -13.78 -2.60
C ILE A 59 17.32 -15.10 -2.25
N VAL A 60 17.02 -15.94 -3.25
CA VAL A 60 16.27 -17.18 -3.09
C VAL A 60 17.10 -18.37 -3.55
N ALA A 61 17.17 -19.41 -2.71
CA ALA A 61 17.79 -20.69 -3.06
C ALA A 61 17.05 -21.85 -2.39
N GLU A 62 16.77 -22.91 -3.15
CA GLU A 62 16.11 -24.11 -2.63
C GLU A 62 16.94 -24.86 -1.59
N SER A 63 18.27 -24.77 -1.66
CA SER A 63 19.16 -25.34 -0.65
C SER A 63 19.08 -24.67 0.72
N GLY A 64 18.50 -23.48 0.77
CA GLY A 64 18.53 -22.60 1.93
C GLY A 64 19.88 -21.91 2.11
N PHE A 65 19.93 -21.02 3.08
CA PHE A 65 21.11 -20.21 3.42
C PHE A 65 21.52 -20.40 4.87
N THR A 66 22.83 -20.50 5.08
CA THR A 66 23.46 -20.54 6.41
C THR A 66 23.62 -19.13 6.98
N ALA A 67 23.87 -19.04 8.29
CA ALA A 67 24.23 -17.79 8.94
C ALA A 67 25.52 -17.16 8.35
N ALA A 68 26.51 -17.98 7.99
CA ALA A 68 27.74 -17.51 7.37
C ALA A 68 27.51 -16.89 5.99
N GLN A 69 26.60 -17.46 5.18
CA GLN A 69 26.23 -16.89 3.89
C GLN A 69 25.48 -15.55 4.05
N ARG A 70 24.57 -15.45 5.03
CA ARG A 70 23.92 -14.18 5.37
C ARG A 70 24.96 -13.12 5.76
N GLU A 71 25.90 -13.46 6.62
CA GLU A 71 26.97 -12.55 7.03
C GLU A 71 27.89 -12.14 5.85
N THR A 72 28.15 -13.06 4.92
CA THR A 72 28.89 -12.77 3.69
C THR A 72 28.14 -11.72 2.85
N VAL A 73 26.83 -11.86 2.69
CA VAL A 73 26.00 -10.89 1.96
C VAL A 73 25.92 -9.55 2.69
N GLU A 74 25.77 -9.56 4.00
CA GLU A 74 25.69 -8.34 4.83
C GLU A 74 26.99 -7.51 4.77
N ASN A 75 28.13 -8.15 4.60
CA ASN A 75 29.44 -7.49 4.48
C ASN A 75 29.76 -6.97 3.07
N LEU A 76 28.88 -7.15 2.09
CA LEU A 76 29.05 -6.57 0.75
C LEU A 76 28.98 -5.04 0.80
N SER A 77 29.84 -4.40 0.01
CA SER A 77 29.83 -2.94 -0.11
C SER A 77 28.50 -2.43 -0.69
N GLY A 78 27.83 -1.54 0.01
CA GLY A 78 26.53 -1.00 -0.37
C GLY A 78 25.32 -1.81 0.12
N VAL A 79 25.56 -2.81 0.97
CA VAL A 79 24.50 -3.49 1.75
C VAL A 79 24.43 -2.86 3.14
N ASP A 80 23.24 -2.46 3.55
CA ASP A 80 23.00 -1.85 4.84
C ASP A 80 22.69 -2.88 5.93
N ALA A 81 21.91 -3.92 5.59
CA ALA A 81 21.55 -5.02 6.48
C ALA A 81 21.04 -6.22 5.68
N ALA A 82 21.16 -7.42 6.28
CA ALA A 82 20.62 -8.65 5.73
C ALA A 82 19.99 -9.52 6.82
N ALA A 83 18.99 -10.30 6.45
CA ALA A 83 18.32 -11.26 7.33
C ALA A 83 18.03 -12.56 6.60
N ARG A 84 18.21 -13.70 7.25
CA ARG A 84 17.64 -14.96 6.77
C ARG A 84 16.13 -14.92 7.00
N TYR A 85 15.39 -15.42 6.04
CA TYR A 85 13.95 -15.30 6.04
C TYR A 85 13.25 -16.59 5.56
N LEU A 86 12.24 -16.99 6.31
CA LEU A 86 11.33 -18.06 5.95
C LEU A 86 9.91 -17.57 6.16
N SER A 87 9.03 -17.78 5.18
CA SER A 87 7.59 -17.61 5.36
C SER A 87 6.87 -18.84 4.82
N VAL A 88 6.00 -19.42 5.65
CA VAL A 88 5.22 -20.62 5.35
C VAL A 88 3.81 -20.44 5.91
N SER A 89 2.83 -21.16 5.31
CA SER A 89 1.49 -21.19 5.88
C SER A 89 1.43 -22.20 7.03
N ALA A 90 0.94 -21.79 8.19
CA ALA A 90 0.76 -22.63 9.37
C ALA A 90 -0.69 -22.53 9.86
N ASP A 91 -1.27 -23.67 10.25
CA ASP A 91 -2.60 -23.75 10.85
C ASP A 91 -2.57 -23.26 12.29
N VAL A 92 -3.64 -22.60 12.75
CA VAL A 92 -3.83 -22.19 14.14
C VAL A 92 -4.73 -23.21 14.83
N LEU A 93 -4.17 -24.03 15.72
CA LEU A 93 -4.89 -25.17 16.28
C LEU A 93 -6.05 -24.80 17.20
N GLU A 94 -6.04 -23.64 17.80
CA GLU A 94 -7.13 -23.08 18.62
C GLU A 94 -8.35 -22.66 17.78
N ARG A 95 -8.19 -22.56 16.45
CA ARG A 95 -9.23 -22.13 15.50
C ARG A 95 -9.25 -23.04 14.27
N GLU A 96 -10.26 -23.88 14.18
CA GLU A 96 -10.41 -24.84 13.06
C GLU A 96 -10.58 -24.11 11.71
N GLY A 97 -9.69 -24.39 10.77
CA GLY A 97 -9.70 -23.79 9.42
C GLY A 97 -8.94 -22.48 9.27
N ASP A 98 -8.49 -21.89 10.38
CA ASP A 98 -7.67 -20.69 10.35
C ASP A 98 -6.20 -21.02 10.08
N CYS A 99 -5.53 -20.12 9.37
CA CYS A 99 -4.10 -20.21 9.19
C CYS A 99 -3.44 -18.83 9.20
N VAL A 100 -2.13 -18.82 9.39
CA VAL A 100 -1.30 -17.63 9.37
C VAL A 100 -0.10 -17.81 8.45
N ALA A 101 0.35 -16.74 7.80
CA ALA A 101 1.68 -16.69 7.24
C ALA A 101 2.67 -16.65 8.40
N LEU A 102 3.25 -17.80 8.72
CA LEU A 102 4.26 -17.95 9.76
C LEU A 102 5.60 -17.51 9.22
N THR A 103 6.17 -16.47 9.80
CA THR A 103 7.45 -15.89 9.41
C THR A 103 8.50 -16.11 10.48
N VAL A 104 9.71 -16.47 10.05
CA VAL A 104 10.90 -16.58 10.89
C VAL A 104 11.99 -15.73 10.29
N THR A 105 12.60 -14.85 11.09
CA THR A 105 13.74 -14.03 10.70
C THR A 105 14.75 -13.93 11.82
N ASP A 106 16.03 -13.91 11.48
CA ASP A 106 17.13 -13.72 12.45
C ASP A 106 17.50 -12.24 12.64
N ASN A 107 16.90 -11.34 11.88
CA ASN A 107 17.13 -9.91 12.03
C ASN A 107 15.86 -9.13 11.64
N ALA A 108 15.11 -8.68 12.61
CA ALA A 108 13.87 -7.91 12.39
C ALA A 108 14.10 -6.47 11.90
N ALA A 109 15.36 -6.02 11.73
CA ALA A 109 15.66 -4.75 11.07
C ALA A 109 15.47 -4.81 9.55
N VAL A 110 15.34 -6.03 8.97
CA VAL A 110 15.06 -6.25 7.54
C VAL A 110 13.80 -7.09 7.42
N SER A 111 12.84 -6.62 6.62
CA SER A 111 11.53 -7.26 6.45
C SER A 111 10.85 -7.58 7.79
N GLY A 112 10.99 -6.65 8.72
CA GLY A 112 10.48 -6.77 10.07
C GLY A 112 9.06 -6.24 10.22
N PHE A 113 8.79 -5.71 11.41
CA PHE A 113 7.46 -5.28 11.80
C PHE A 113 7.49 -4.21 12.89
N LEU A 114 6.38 -3.51 13.04
CA LEU A 114 6.12 -2.60 14.14
C LEU A 114 5.36 -3.30 15.24
N VAL A 115 5.84 -3.22 16.47
CA VAL A 115 5.12 -3.68 17.65
C VAL A 115 4.12 -2.62 18.07
N MET A 116 2.83 -2.92 17.91
CA MET A 116 1.74 -2.03 18.29
C MET A 116 1.43 -2.13 19.79
N GLN A 117 1.54 -3.33 20.34
CA GLN A 117 1.33 -3.63 21.75
C GLN A 117 2.20 -4.82 22.17
N GLY A 118 2.60 -4.86 23.44
CA GLY A 118 3.35 -5.97 24.01
C GLY A 118 4.85 -5.76 24.03
N GLU A 119 5.59 -6.86 23.93
CA GLU A 119 7.05 -6.90 24.04
C GLU A 119 7.75 -6.69 22.70
N ALA A 120 8.92 -6.09 22.70
CA ALA A 120 9.80 -6.01 21.54
C ALA A 120 10.16 -7.42 21.05
N TYR A 121 10.53 -7.52 19.76
CA TYR A 121 10.99 -8.78 19.21
C TYR A 121 12.27 -9.26 19.91
N ASP A 122 12.24 -10.54 20.28
CA ASP A 122 13.38 -11.24 20.87
C ASP A 122 13.66 -12.49 20.03
N ALA A 123 14.80 -12.48 19.33
CA ALA A 123 15.24 -13.60 18.48
C ALA A 123 15.60 -14.87 19.28
N ASP A 124 15.91 -14.71 20.57
CA ASP A 124 16.28 -15.79 21.47
C ASP A 124 15.07 -16.31 22.31
N SER A 125 13.87 -15.80 22.05
CA SER A 125 12.66 -16.22 22.74
C SER A 125 12.32 -17.68 22.41
N ALA A 126 12.18 -18.53 23.40
CA ALA A 126 11.89 -19.94 23.19
C ALA A 126 10.39 -20.24 22.89
N ASP A 127 9.50 -19.29 23.13
CA ASP A 127 8.04 -19.44 23.04
C ASP A 127 7.29 -18.20 22.51
N GLY A 128 8.01 -17.15 22.09
CA GLY A 128 7.42 -15.89 21.69
C GLY A 128 6.77 -15.95 20.31
N VAL A 129 5.50 -15.50 20.25
CA VAL A 129 4.75 -15.30 19.01
C VAL A 129 4.32 -13.83 18.93
N TRP A 130 4.72 -13.15 17.85
CA TRP A 130 4.26 -11.80 17.50
C TRP A 130 3.20 -11.92 16.44
N LEU A 131 1.95 -11.67 16.83
CA LEU A 131 0.76 -11.95 16.02
C LEU A 131 0.24 -10.67 15.35
N SER A 132 -0.30 -10.78 14.14
CA SER A 132 -1.01 -9.70 13.47
C SER A 132 -2.08 -9.07 14.37
N ASP A 133 -2.05 -7.75 14.53
CA ASP A 133 -3.00 -7.00 15.37
C ASP A 133 -4.46 -7.19 14.90
N LYS A 134 -4.66 -7.22 13.57
CA LYS A 134 -6.00 -7.40 12.98
C LYS A 134 -6.53 -8.83 13.15
N TYR A 135 -5.66 -9.84 12.95
CA TYR A 135 -6.05 -11.22 13.18
C TYR A 135 -6.35 -11.48 14.66
N ALA A 136 -5.51 -10.96 15.56
CA ALA A 136 -5.72 -11.05 16.99
C ALA A 136 -7.06 -10.41 17.41
N ALA A 137 -7.36 -9.20 16.92
CA ALA A 137 -8.62 -8.51 17.21
C ALA A 137 -9.84 -9.25 16.65
N ALA A 138 -9.75 -9.85 15.46
CA ALA A 138 -10.85 -10.60 14.84
C ALA A 138 -11.15 -11.92 15.55
N ASN A 139 -10.15 -12.49 16.23
CA ASN A 139 -10.20 -13.82 16.84
C ASN A 139 -10.08 -13.81 18.38
N ASP A 140 -10.17 -12.62 19.00
CA ASP A 140 -10.13 -12.41 20.45
C ASP A 140 -8.82 -12.92 21.13
N PHE A 141 -7.68 -12.89 20.39
CA PHE A 141 -6.38 -13.16 20.99
C PHE A 141 -5.83 -11.92 21.70
N ALA A 142 -5.36 -12.11 22.93
CA ALA A 142 -4.72 -11.10 23.74
C ALA A 142 -3.24 -11.45 24.00
N ILE A 143 -2.46 -10.44 24.43
CA ILE A 143 -1.09 -10.65 24.90
C ILE A 143 -1.12 -11.57 26.11
N GLY A 144 -0.28 -12.61 26.09
CA GLY A 144 -0.21 -13.66 27.12
C GLY A 144 -1.06 -14.88 26.83
N ASP A 145 -1.88 -14.88 25.79
CA ASP A 145 -2.63 -16.07 25.39
C ASP A 145 -1.72 -17.12 24.76
N ALA A 146 -2.04 -18.38 25.03
CA ALA A 146 -1.37 -19.51 24.38
C ALA A 146 -1.86 -19.64 22.93
N ILE A 147 -0.95 -19.90 22.01
CA ILE A 147 -1.24 -20.15 20.61
C ILE A 147 -0.37 -21.29 20.10
N THR A 148 -0.96 -22.22 19.36
CA THR A 148 -0.24 -23.34 18.76
C THR A 148 -0.33 -23.26 17.24
N LEU A 149 0.81 -23.05 16.61
CA LEU A 149 0.94 -22.99 15.16
C LEU A 149 1.41 -24.35 14.64
N GLN A 150 0.75 -24.89 13.63
CA GLN A 150 1.12 -26.18 13.04
C GLN A 150 1.55 -26.01 11.58
N TYR A 151 2.79 -26.34 11.30
CA TYR A 151 3.30 -26.44 9.94
C TYR A 151 3.60 -27.91 9.61
N LYS A 152 2.82 -28.51 8.71
CA LYS A 152 2.87 -29.94 8.43
C LYS A 152 2.69 -30.77 9.73
N ASN A 153 3.71 -31.53 10.12
CA ASN A 153 3.69 -32.33 11.35
C ASN A 153 4.39 -31.67 12.54
N ILE A 154 4.82 -30.40 12.39
CA ILE A 154 5.57 -29.67 13.41
C ILE A 154 4.61 -28.76 14.14
N ARG A 155 4.57 -28.87 15.46
CA ARG A 155 3.80 -28.01 16.34
C ARG A 155 4.70 -27.05 17.07
N LEU A 156 4.35 -25.77 16.99
CA LEU A 156 5.02 -24.65 17.60
C LEU A 156 4.05 -24.07 18.65
N ALA A 157 4.18 -24.53 19.90
CA ALA A 157 3.38 -24.03 20.99
C ALA A 157 4.07 -22.83 21.63
N GLY A 158 3.41 -21.69 21.66
CA GLY A 158 3.95 -20.44 22.17
C GLY A 158 2.92 -19.56 22.85
N MET A 159 3.34 -18.36 23.20
CA MET A 159 2.51 -17.33 23.80
C MET A 159 2.55 -16.06 22.94
N VAL A 160 1.44 -15.41 22.78
CA VAL A 160 1.34 -14.10 22.12
C VAL A 160 2.08 -13.06 22.96
N ARG A 161 3.28 -12.66 22.52
CA ARG A 161 4.12 -11.65 23.21
C ARG A 161 3.89 -10.24 22.68
N GLY A 162 3.46 -10.10 21.44
CA GLY A 162 3.20 -8.81 20.82
C GLY A 162 2.17 -8.86 19.73
N LEU A 163 1.48 -7.73 19.55
CA LEU A 163 0.59 -7.46 18.42
C LEU A 163 1.32 -6.54 17.45
N ILE A 164 1.37 -6.94 16.17
CA ILE A 164 2.29 -6.36 15.20
C ILE A 164 1.62 -5.99 13.88
N LYS A 165 2.29 -5.09 13.14
CA LYS A 165 2.05 -4.78 11.72
C LYS A 165 3.33 -4.94 10.94
N SER A 166 3.28 -5.57 9.76
CA SER A 166 4.45 -5.80 8.91
C SER A 166 4.23 -5.32 7.49
N GLY A 167 5.26 -4.72 6.90
CA GLY A 167 5.28 -4.31 5.50
C GLY A 167 5.17 -5.50 4.54
N GLU A 168 5.79 -6.64 4.87
CA GLU A 168 5.73 -7.88 4.08
C GLU A 168 4.28 -8.42 3.95
N HIS A 169 3.43 -8.13 4.93
CA HIS A 169 2.05 -8.57 5.01
C HIS A 169 1.05 -7.42 4.84
N MET A 170 1.41 -6.33 4.16
CA MET A 170 0.51 -5.21 3.85
C MET A 170 -0.72 -5.70 3.08
N ILE A 171 -0.52 -6.60 2.13
CA ILE A 171 -1.59 -7.33 1.43
C ILE A 171 -1.63 -8.74 2.01
N CYS A 172 -2.43 -8.93 3.06
CA CYS A 172 -2.55 -10.19 3.79
C CYS A 172 -3.74 -10.99 3.27
N VAL A 173 -3.54 -11.72 2.17
CA VAL A 173 -4.54 -12.60 1.56
C VAL A 173 -4.03 -14.05 1.58
N ARG A 174 -4.94 -15.00 1.72
CA ARG A 174 -4.60 -16.42 1.79
C ARG A 174 -4.13 -16.99 0.46
N ASP A 175 -4.74 -16.53 -0.63
CA ASP A 175 -4.43 -16.91 -2.00
C ASP A 175 -4.80 -15.77 -2.98
N GLU A 176 -4.35 -15.88 -4.22
CA GLU A 176 -4.56 -14.85 -5.25
C GLU A 176 -6.02 -14.68 -5.70
N SER A 177 -6.90 -15.61 -5.36
CA SER A 177 -8.34 -15.50 -5.66
C SER A 177 -9.08 -14.59 -4.70
N GLN A 178 -8.48 -14.30 -3.55
CA GLN A 178 -9.05 -13.45 -2.52
C GLN A 178 -8.78 -11.97 -2.83
N LEU A 179 -9.84 -11.22 -3.11
CA LEU A 179 -9.74 -9.80 -3.47
C LEU A 179 -9.49 -8.87 -2.28
N MET A 180 -9.87 -9.28 -1.07
CA MET A 180 -9.72 -8.48 0.15
C MET A 180 -9.24 -9.35 1.31
N PRO A 181 -8.40 -8.83 2.21
CA PRO A 181 -7.99 -9.52 3.41
C PRO A 181 -9.19 -9.94 4.27
N ASP A 182 -9.18 -11.19 4.74
CA ASP A 182 -10.13 -11.70 5.72
C ASP A 182 -9.39 -12.14 6.98
N PHE A 183 -9.24 -11.20 7.91
CA PHE A 183 -8.54 -11.44 9.16
C PHE A 183 -9.28 -12.34 10.15
N SER A 184 -10.52 -12.73 9.86
CA SER A 184 -11.23 -13.71 10.68
C SER A 184 -10.71 -15.13 10.49
N THR A 185 -10.07 -15.42 9.33
CA THR A 185 -9.60 -16.77 8.96
C THR A 185 -8.12 -16.81 8.58
N TYR A 186 -7.53 -15.64 8.23
CA TYR A 186 -6.14 -15.56 7.80
C TYR A 186 -5.43 -14.34 8.36
N GLY A 187 -4.22 -14.55 8.88
CA GLY A 187 -3.36 -13.50 9.40
C GLY A 187 -1.89 -13.78 9.15
N PHE A 188 -1.02 -13.18 9.94
CA PHE A 188 0.40 -13.49 9.94
C PHE A 188 0.95 -13.46 11.37
N ALA A 189 2.04 -14.20 11.56
CA ALA A 189 2.74 -14.29 12.83
C ALA A 189 4.25 -14.38 12.60
N TYR A 190 5.02 -13.75 13.47
CA TYR A 190 6.46 -13.90 13.53
C TYR A 190 6.83 -14.69 14.78
N ILE A 191 7.78 -15.61 14.63
CA ILE A 191 8.38 -16.35 15.74
C ILE A 191 9.91 -16.20 15.69
N SER A 192 10.56 -16.50 16.81
CA SER A 192 12.00 -16.44 16.90
C SER A 192 12.70 -17.59 16.15
N PRO A 193 13.94 -17.41 15.70
CA PRO A 193 14.80 -18.49 15.26
C PRO A 193 14.97 -19.60 16.30
N GLU A 194 15.15 -19.26 17.57
CA GLU A 194 15.30 -20.24 18.66
C GLU A 194 14.10 -21.18 18.76
N MET A 195 12.89 -20.64 18.78
CA MET A 195 11.66 -21.45 18.79
C MET A 195 11.55 -22.37 17.57
N TYR A 196 11.85 -21.82 16.38
CA TYR A 196 11.75 -22.52 15.11
C TYR A 196 12.80 -23.65 15.00
N GLU A 197 14.08 -23.33 15.19
CA GLU A 197 15.19 -24.27 15.04
C GLU A 197 15.13 -25.39 16.07
N LYS A 198 14.69 -25.10 17.30
CA LYS A 198 14.46 -26.09 18.34
C LYS A 198 13.34 -27.08 17.97
N ALA A 199 12.27 -26.62 17.35
CA ALA A 199 11.14 -27.47 16.96
C ALA A 199 11.47 -28.36 15.73
N LEU A 200 12.27 -27.84 14.78
CA LEU A 200 12.68 -28.60 13.60
C LEU A 200 13.90 -29.48 13.84
N GLY A 201 14.78 -29.08 14.73
CA GLY A 201 16.10 -29.71 14.94
C GLY A 201 17.15 -29.29 13.91
N PHE A 202 16.87 -28.38 13.01
CA PHE A 202 17.79 -27.79 12.03
C PHE A 202 17.31 -26.42 11.56
N ALA A 203 18.24 -25.59 11.08
CA ALA A 203 17.96 -24.29 10.50
C ALA A 203 17.75 -24.42 8.99
N TYR A 204 16.59 -23.95 8.47
CA TYR A 204 16.33 -23.88 7.03
C TYR A 204 15.68 -22.55 6.66
N TYR A 205 16.42 -21.74 5.94
CA TYR A 205 15.98 -20.43 5.48
C TYR A 205 16.19 -20.33 3.97
N PRO A 206 15.14 -20.43 3.16
CA PRO A 206 15.26 -20.42 1.70
C PRO A 206 15.54 -19.04 1.11
N GLN A 207 15.49 -17.98 1.93
CA GLN A 207 15.68 -16.62 1.47
C GLN A 207 16.64 -15.84 2.38
N ILE A 208 17.37 -14.90 1.75
CA ILE A 208 18.01 -13.77 2.44
C ILE A 208 17.32 -12.51 1.93
N HIS A 209 16.75 -11.74 2.83
CA HIS A 209 16.22 -10.42 2.58
C HIS A 209 17.31 -9.38 2.84
N VAL A 210 17.45 -8.39 1.96
CA VAL A 210 18.56 -7.43 1.98
C VAL A 210 18.06 -6.01 1.79
N ARG A 211 18.57 -5.10 2.60
CA ARG A 211 18.48 -3.66 2.38
C ARG A 211 19.75 -3.17 1.70
N SER A 212 19.60 -2.54 0.54
CA SER A 212 20.74 -2.07 -0.24
C SER A 212 20.31 -0.97 -1.22
N GLY A 213 21.11 0.08 -1.33
CA GLY A 213 20.95 1.12 -2.33
C GLY A 213 21.57 0.82 -3.69
N LEU A 214 22.14 -0.38 -3.90
CA LEU A 214 22.76 -0.76 -5.18
C LEU A 214 21.71 -0.98 -6.27
N GLU A 215 22.09 -0.74 -7.52
CA GLU A 215 21.30 -1.16 -8.67
C GLU A 215 21.28 -2.70 -8.80
N LYS A 216 20.14 -3.27 -9.28
CA LYS A 216 19.92 -4.73 -9.40
C LYS A 216 21.10 -5.48 -10.01
N LYS A 217 21.67 -4.95 -11.10
CA LYS A 217 22.77 -5.60 -11.80
C LYS A 217 24.03 -5.68 -10.94
N ALA A 218 24.43 -4.57 -10.33
CA ALA A 218 25.62 -4.50 -9.48
C ALA A 218 25.44 -5.37 -8.22
N PHE A 219 24.24 -5.37 -7.64
CA PHE A 219 23.93 -6.22 -6.50
C PHE A 219 24.00 -7.71 -6.86
N THR A 220 23.41 -8.12 -7.99
CA THR A 220 23.42 -9.52 -8.44
C THR A 220 24.85 -10.00 -8.70
N GLU A 221 25.67 -9.20 -9.42
CA GLU A 221 27.08 -9.54 -9.68
C GLU A 221 27.89 -9.71 -8.38
N ALA A 222 27.67 -8.83 -7.39
CA ALA A 222 28.34 -8.92 -6.09
C ALA A 222 27.92 -10.17 -5.29
N VAL A 223 26.62 -10.53 -5.34
CA VAL A 223 26.10 -11.73 -4.68
C VAL A 223 26.63 -13.01 -5.34
N ASP A 224 26.64 -13.06 -6.67
CA ASP A 224 27.17 -14.20 -7.44
C ASP A 224 28.66 -14.45 -7.13
N GLU A 225 29.46 -13.39 -7.07
CA GLU A 225 30.89 -13.48 -6.72
C GLU A 225 31.07 -13.96 -5.27
N ALA A 226 30.27 -13.43 -4.34
CA ALA A 226 30.42 -13.71 -2.90
C ALA A 226 29.94 -15.11 -2.51
N LEU A 227 28.86 -15.61 -3.10
CA LEU A 227 28.29 -16.92 -2.77
C LEU A 227 28.80 -18.05 -3.66
N GLY A 228 29.46 -17.73 -4.78
CA GLY A 228 30.02 -18.71 -5.70
C GLY A 228 28.99 -19.55 -6.45
N ASN A 229 27.74 -19.14 -6.45
CA ASN A 229 26.62 -19.72 -7.19
C ASN A 229 25.72 -18.59 -7.64
N THR A 230 24.80 -18.86 -8.58
CA THR A 230 23.89 -17.86 -9.13
C THR A 230 22.50 -18.05 -8.52
N PRO A 231 22.21 -17.53 -7.33
CA PRO A 231 20.89 -17.61 -6.74
C PRO A 231 19.93 -16.69 -7.48
N LEU A 232 18.63 -16.93 -7.33
CA LEU A 232 17.61 -16.02 -7.85
C LEU A 232 17.57 -14.73 -7.01
N VAL A 233 17.80 -13.58 -7.63
CA VAL A 233 17.70 -12.27 -6.99
C VAL A 233 16.43 -11.55 -7.47
N LEU A 234 15.50 -11.33 -6.57
CA LEU A 234 14.26 -10.58 -6.81
C LEU A 234 14.37 -9.18 -6.18
N THR A 235 13.77 -8.19 -6.83
CA THR A 235 13.64 -6.83 -6.30
C THR A 235 12.35 -6.69 -5.48
N LYS A 236 12.22 -5.61 -4.73
CA LYS A 236 10.97 -5.28 -4.04
C LYS A 236 9.78 -5.11 -5.00
N ASP A 237 10.01 -4.61 -6.23
CA ASP A 237 8.97 -4.43 -7.23
C ASP A 237 8.36 -5.77 -7.71
N GLU A 238 9.09 -6.88 -7.54
CA GLU A 238 8.64 -8.22 -7.85
C GLU A 238 7.90 -8.90 -6.67
N SER A 239 7.74 -8.20 -5.54
CA SER A 239 6.97 -8.70 -4.40
C SER A 239 5.51 -8.24 -4.45
N THR A 240 4.58 -9.14 -4.08
CA THR A 240 3.14 -8.87 -4.12
C THR A 240 2.74 -7.67 -3.27
N ALA A 241 3.28 -7.53 -2.07
CA ALA A 241 2.94 -6.43 -1.17
C ALA A 241 3.36 -5.07 -1.72
N TYR A 242 4.61 -4.95 -2.19
CA TYR A 242 5.12 -3.69 -2.74
C TYR A 242 4.48 -3.35 -4.09
N ALA A 243 4.42 -4.33 -5.01
CA ALA A 243 3.81 -4.13 -6.33
C ALA A 243 2.34 -3.73 -6.24
N GLY A 244 1.58 -4.31 -5.32
CA GLY A 244 0.18 -3.95 -5.10
C GLY A 244 0.01 -2.52 -4.61
N CYS A 245 0.80 -2.09 -3.62
CA CYS A 245 0.76 -0.71 -3.12
C CYS A 245 1.23 0.31 -4.17
N SER A 246 2.25 -0.03 -4.96
CA SER A 246 2.72 0.82 -6.06
C SER A 246 1.65 0.94 -7.15
N GLY A 247 0.99 -0.18 -7.50
CA GLY A 247 -0.10 -0.21 -8.48
C GLY A 247 -1.28 0.67 -8.07
N GLU A 248 -1.73 0.61 -6.82
CA GLU A 248 -2.79 1.51 -6.32
C GLU A 248 -2.39 2.99 -6.41
N THR A 249 -1.13 3.31 -6.14
CA THR A 249 -0.61 4.67 -6.26
C THR A 249 -0.62 5.15 -7.72
N GLU A 250 -0.18 4.32 -8.67
CA GLU A 250 -0.17 4.64 -10.10
C GLU A 250 -1.59 4.78 -10.67
N GLU A 251 -2.51 3.90 -10.27
CA GLU A 251 -3.94 4.00 -10.65
C GLU A 251 -4.56 5.29 -10.10
N GLY A 252 -4.33 5.61 -8.84
CA GLY A 252 -4.80 6.85 -8.21
C GLY A 252 -4.26 8.10 -8.92
N GLN A 253 -2.98 8.10 -9.29
CA GLN A 253 -2.36 9.19 -10.05
C GLN A 253 -3.00 9.33 -11.44
N THR A 254 -3.22 8.22 -12.14
CA THR A 254 -3.84 8.20 -13.46
C THR A 254 -5.28 8.71 -13.41
N MET A 255 -6.07 8.24 -12.45
CA MET A 255 -7.44 8.70 -12.22
C MET A 255 -7.49 10.17 -11.84
N GLY A 256 -6.56 10.62 -10.99
CA GLY A 256 -6.42 12.02 -10.60
C GLY A 256 -6.04 12.95 -11.76
N ALA A 257 -5.38 12.45 -12.79
CA ALA A 257 -5.05 13.21 -13.99
C ALA A 257 -6.18 13.21 -15.04
N VAL A 258 -6.79 12.07 -15.32
CA VAL A 258 -7.72 11.87 -16.45
C VAL A 258 -9.13 12.34 -16.12
N LEU A 259 -9.70 11.90 -14.99
CA LEU A 259 -11.09 12.19 -14.66
C LEU A 259 -11.42 13.68 -14.51
N PRO A 260 -10.60 14.50 -13.82
CA PRO A 260 -10.87 15.92 -13.70
C PRO A 260 -10.86 16.65 -15.05
N VAL A 261 -9.95 16.27 -15.95
CA VAL A 261 -9.87 16.86 -17.31
C VAL A 261 -11.15 16.57 -18.09
N LEU A 262 -11.65 15.32 -18.02
CA LEU A 262 -12.90 14.93 -18.66
C LEU A 262 -14.09 15.74 -18.10
N PHE A 263 -14.20 15.88 -16.78
CA PHE A 263 -15.26 16.68 -16.14
C PHE A 263 -15.17 18.17 -16.49
N LEU A 264 -13.97 18.73 -16.56
CA LEU A 264 -13.76 20.12 -16.99
C LEU A 264 -14.19 20.33 -18.46
N LEU A 265 -13.89 19.40 -19.35
CA LEU A 265 -14.35 19.46 -20.74
C LEU A 265 -15.88 19.47 -20.83
N ILE A 266 -16.54 18.58 -20.09
CA ILE A 266 -18.02 18.52 -20.03
C ILE A 266 -18.58 19.84 -19.45
N ALA A 267 -17.96 20.39 -18.41
CA ALA A 267 -18.35 21.66 -17.81
C ALA A 267 -18.23 22.81 -18.83
N VAL A 268 -17.13 22.88 -19.56
CA VAL A 268 -16.90 23.91 -20.62
C VAL A 268 -17.96 23.78 -21.73
N LEU A 269 -18.20 22.57 -22.23
CA LEU A 269 -19.22 22.34 -23.28
C LEU A 269 -20.63 22.73 -22.80
N THR A 270 -20.95 22.37 -21.55
CA THR A 270 -22.25 22.76 -20.94
C THR A 270 -22.35 24.27 -20.76
N MET A 271 -21.25 24.93 -20.37
CA MET A 271 -21.20 26.39 -20.26
C MET A 271 -21.39 27.06 -21.60
N VAL A 272 -20.67 26.64 -22.64
CA VAL A 272 -20.80 27.21 -24.00
C VAL A 272 -22.22 27.05 -24.54
N THR A 273 -22.81 25.86 -24.47
CA THR A 273 -24.16 25.60 -24.91
C THR A 273 -25.20 26.42 -24.13
N THR A 274 -25.03 26.56 -22.84
CA THR A 274 -25.92 27.36 -21.98
C THR A 274 -25.83 28.84 -22.32
N MET A 275 -24.62 29.38 -22.50
CA MET A 275 -24.41 30.77 -22.88
C MET A 275 -24.94 31.06 -24.29
N HIS A 276 -24.78 30.15 -25.25
CA HIS A 276 -25.36 30.27 -26.57
C HIS A 276 -26.89 30.35 -26.54
N ARG A 277 -27.54 29.49 -25.74
CA ARG A 277 -28.99 29.51 -25.55
C ARG A 277 -29.47 30.78 -24.86
N LEU A 278 -28.73 31.29 -23.87
CA LEU A 278 -29.04 32.53 -23.17
C LEU A 278 -28.93 33.73 -24.12
N ALA A 279 -27.86 33.84 -24.89
CA ALA A 279 -27.63 34.87 -25.87
C ALA A 279 -28.74 34.89 -26.94
N ALA A 280 -29.13 33.71 -27.42
CA ALA A 280 -30.24 33.58 -28.40
C ALA A 280 -31.56 34.07 -27.84
N LYS A 281 -31.89 33.83 -26.57
CA LYS A 281 -33.11 34.32 -25.90
C LYS A 281 -33.10 35.83 -25.66
N GLU A 282 -31.95 36.41 -25.37
CA GLU A 282 -31.75 37.83 -25.08
C GLU A 282 -31.49 38.68 -26.37
N LYS A 283 -31.46 38.04 -27.56
CA LYS A 283 -31.12 38.67 -28.85
C LYS A 283 -31.89 39.96 -29.13
N THR A 284 -33.21 40.00 -28.87
CA THR A 284 -34.07 41.17 -29.06
C THR A 284 -33.67 42.32 -28.13
N GLN A 285 -33.38 42.02 -26.85
CA GLN A 285 -32.95 43.02 -25.87
C GLN A 285 -31.57 43.59 -26.19
N ILE A 286 -30.65 42.73 -26.64
CA ILE A 286 -29.30 43.14 -27.09
C ILE A 286 -29.44 44.08 -28.30
N GLY A 287 -30.30 43.77 -29.26
CA GLY A 287 -30.59 44.63 -30.40
C GLY A 287 -31.12 46.00 -30.00
N THR A 288 -32.05 46.06 -29.06
CA THR A 288 -32.61 47.33 -28.52
C THR A 288 -31.53 48.18 -27.84
N LEU A 289 -30.64 47.58 -27.03
CA LEU A 289 -29.56 48.29 -26.39
C LEU A 289 -28.52 48.83 -27.40
N LYS A 290 -28.26 48.09 -28.48
CA LYS A 290 -27.43 48.57 -29.60
C LYS A 290 -28.04 49.74 -30.31
N ALA A 291 -29.37 49.69 -30.59
CA ALA A 291 -30.10 50.78 -31.19
C ALA A 291 -30.11 52.07 -30.34
N LEU A 292 -30.03 51.93 -29.01
CA LEU A 292 -29.89 53.03 -28.04
C LEU A 292 -28.45 53.51 -27.88
N GLY A 293 -27.50 53.06 -28.72
CA GLY A 293 -26.11 53.56 -28.77
C GLY A 293 -25.16 52.97 -27.72
N PHE A 294 -25.51 51.88 -27.03
CA PHE A 294 -24.56 51.18 -26.12
C PHE A 294 -23.48 50.46 -26.92
N LYS A 295 -22.22 50.64 -26.56
CA LYS A 295 -21.05 49.96 -27.16
C LYS A 295 -21.07 48.46 -26.84
N ASP A 296 -20.69 47.63 -27.79
CA ASP A 296 -20.62 46.16 -27.66
C ASP A 296 -19.93 45.69 -26.38
N ARG A 297 -18.79 46.33 -26.02
CA ARG A 297 -18.02 46.05 -24.79
C ARG A 297 -18.79 46.28 -23.47
N ARG A 298 -19.97 46.97 -23.50
CA ARG A 298 -20.84 47.18 -22.34
C ARG A 298 -22.06 46.28 -22.34
N ILE A 299 -22.33 45.63 -23.47
CA ILE A 299 -23.51 44.76 -23.67
C ILE A 299 -23.10 43.29 -23.42
N LEU A 300 -21.86 42.92 -23.80
CA LEU A 300 -21.21 41.62 -23.52
C LEU A 300 -20.63 41.63 -22.12
#